data_98c6dcfe3d53b03a629a64ecc8286cc0
#
_entry.id   98c6dcfe3d53b03a629a64ecc8286cc0
#
_cell.length_a   1.000
_cell.length_b   1.000
_cell.length_c   1.000
_cell.angle_alpha   90.00
_cell.angle_beta   90.00
_cell.angle_gamma   90.00
#
_symmetry.space_group_name_H-M   'P 1'
#
loop_
_entity.id
_entity.type
_entity.pdbx_description
1 polymer ?
#
loop_
_entity_poly.entity_id
_entity_poly.type
_entity_poly.pdbx_seq_one_letter_code
_entity_poly.pdbx_strand_id
1 'polypeptide(L)'
;MKTSKVEVMEIPTELEILEALKSVKDPEIPLDIVNLGFIREIKIDKEGNLSIIATLTTNDCPMESYIVKSIVGALKDKFPFLKEISIKFDFSIPWNTDFISKEGKEKLRELGWKI
;
A
#
# COMPACT_ATOMS: atom_id res chain seq x y z
N MET A 1 -2.40 -19.72 -26.84
CA MET A 1 -2.24 -19.53 -26.49
C MET A 1 -2.46 -19.47 -26.00
N LYS A 2 -2.34 -19.26 -25.95
CA LYS A 2 -2.44 -18.93 -25.37
C LYS A 2 -2.61 -18.97 -24.52
N THR A 3 -2.73 -19.11 -24.46
CA THR A 3 -2.80 -19.08 -23.63
C THR A 3 -2.60 -19.16 -22.70
N SER A 4 -2.55 -19.41 -22.72
CA SER A 4 -2.21 -19.35 -21.88
C SER A 4 -1.96 -19.07 -21.18
N LYS A 5 -1.84 -18.89 -21.24
CA LYS A 5 -1.38 -18.39 -20.81
C LYS A 5 -1.23 -18.07 -19.91
N VAL A 6 -1.21 -18.09 -19.81
CA VAL A 6 -0.84 -17.69 -19.30
C VAL A 6 -1.01 -17.17 -18.60
N GLU A 7 -1.18 -16.86 -18.31
CA GLU A 7 -1.29 -16.24 -17.81
C GLU A 7 -1.26 -16.08 -16.96
N VAL A 8 -1.38 -16.24 -17.21
CA VAL A 8 -1.43 -16.30 -16.56
C VAL A 8 -0.99 -16.21 -15.36
N MET A 9 -0.77 -16.74 -14.93
CA MET A 9 -0.14 -16.65 -13.95
C MET A 9 0.37 -15.47 -13.68
N GLU A 10 -0.25 -14.61 -13.86
CA GLU A 10 0.10 -13.31 -13.72
C GLU A 10 0.07 -12.89 -12.31
N ILE A 11 0.91 -13.49 -11.48
CA ILE A 11 1.12 -13.03 -10.11
C ILE A 11 1.86 -11.70 -10.19
N PRO A 12 1.33 -10.62 -9.64
CA PRO A 12 2.01 -9.34 -9.72
C PRO A 12 3.28 -9.32 -8.88
N THR A 13 4.23 -8.49 -9.27
CA THR A 13 5.44 -8.29 -8.50
C THR A 13 5.17 -7.32 -7.36
N GLU A 14 6.11 -7.24 -6.41
CA GLU A 14 6.00 -6.27 -5.33
C GLU A 14 5.90 -4.84 -5.87
N LEU A 15 6.66 -4.54 -6.94
CA LEU A 15 6.61 -3.21 -7.54
C LEU A 15 5.24 -2.91 -8.12
N GLU A 16 4.61 -3.89 -8.75
CA GLU A 16 3.28 -3.70 -9.30
C GLU A 16 2.25 -3.47 -8.19
N ILE A 17 2.41 -4.18 -7.08
CA ILE A 17 1.55 -4.00 -5.91
C ILE A 17 1.73 -2.59 -5.36
N LEU A 18 2.98 -2.13 -5.21
CA LEU A 18 3.25 -0.79 -4.70
C LEU A 18 2.66 0.28 -5.61
N GLU A 19 2.78 0.09 -6.94
CA GLU A 19 2.19 1.06 -7.87
C GLU A 19 0.69 1.15 -7.71
N ALA A 20 0.03 0.02 -7.54
CA ALA A 20 -1.41 0.01 -7.33
C ALA A 20 -1.78 0.71 -6.03
N LEU A 21 -0.96 0.54 -4.99
CA LEU A 21 -1.24 1.15 -3.70
C LEU A 21 -1.05 2.66 -3.70
N LYS A 22 -0.39 3.21 -4.70
CA LYS A 22 -0.26 4.67 -4.83
C LYS A 22 -1.59 5.36 -5.11
N SER A 23 -2.62 4.60 -5.44
CA SER A 23 -3.95 5.16 -5.60
C SER A 23 -4.67 5.33 -4.28
N VAL A 24 -4.13 4.75 -3.20
CA VAL A 24 -4.74 4.84 -1.87
C VAL A 24 -4.15 6.03 -1.14
N LYS A 25 -5.01 7.00 -0.81
CA LYS A 25 -4.58 8.23 -0.16
C LYS A 25 -4.97 8.25 1.30
N ASP A 26 -4.13 8.88 2.10
CA ASP A 26 -4.47 9.12 3.50
C ASP A 26 -5.47 10.26 3.55
N PRO A 27 -6.51 10.17 4.39
CA PRO A 27 -7.50 11.26 4.45
C PRO A 27 -7.01 12.49 5.18
N GLU A 28 -5.95 12.39 5.97
CA GLU A 28 -5.44 13.50 6.76
C GLU A 28 -4.21 14.17 6.16
N ILE A 29 -3.36 13.38 5.51
CA ILE A 29 -2.15 13.90 4.89
C ILE A 29 -2.33 13.74 3.38
N PRO A 30 -2.22 14.82 2.60
CA PRO A 30 -2.53 14.76 1.16
C PRO A 30 -1.46 14.04 0.35
N LEU A 31 -1.28 12.77 0.63
CA LEU A 31 -0.26 11.94 0.02
C LEU A 31 -0.74 10.50 0.03
N ASP A 32 -0.27 9.71 -0.92
CA ASP A 32 -0.60 8.29 -0.96
C ASP A 32 0.18 7.52 0.11
N ILE A 33 -0.34 6.36 0.49
CA ILE A 33 0.23 5.60 1.61
C ILE A 33 1.62 5.05 1.32
N VAL A 34 1.97 4.85 0.04
CA VAL A 34 3.30 4.36 -0.31
C VAL A 34 4.33 5.45 -0.05
N ASN A 35 4.06 6.67 -0.56
CA ASN A 35 4.99 7.78 -0.35
C ASN A 35 5.02 8.23 1.10
N LEU A 36 3.95 7.99 1.86
CA LEU A 36 3.95 8.27 3.30
C LEU A 36 4.82 7.29 4.09
N GLY A 37 5.20 6.17 3.47
CA GLY A 37 6.00 5.18 4.15
C GLY A 37 5.19 4.29 5.08
N PHE A 38 3.90 4.10 4.78
CA PHE A 38 3.03 3.26 5.59
C PHE A 38 3.20 1.77 5.28
N ILE A 39 3.75 1.44 4.11
CA ILE A 39 3.91 0.03 3.70
C ILE A 39 5.28 -0.46 4.13
N ARG A 40 5.30 -1.46 5.00
CA ARG A 40 6.53 -1.97 5.57
C ARG A 40 7.03 -3.24 4.92
N GLU A 41 6.09 -4.10 4.49
CA GLU A 41 6.49 -5.36 3.89
C GLU A 41 5.38 -5.87 2.99
N ILE A 42 5.77 -6.47 1.88
CA ILE A 42 4.83 -7.09 0.95
C ILE A 42 5.36 -8.47 0.63
N LYS A 43 4.50 -9.48 0.78
CA LYS A 43 4.83 -10.85 0.40
C LYS A 43 3.70 -11.40 -0.43
N ILE A 44 4.04 -12.01 -1.55
CA ILE A 44 3.04 -12.63 -2.40
C ILE A 44 3.55 -14.00 -2.82
N ASP A 45 2.67 -15.00 -2.73
CA ASP A 45 3.06 -16.36 -3.10
C ASP A 45 2.58 -16.69 -4.51
N LYS A 46 2.91 -17.90 -4.95
CA LYS A 46 2.59 -18.32 -6.31
C LYS A 46 1.12 -18.57 -6.55
N GLU A 47 0.36 -18.67 -5.49
CA GLU A 47 -1.08 -18.95 -5.59
C GLU A 47 -1.92 -17.68 -5.58
N GLY A 48 -1.29 -16.54 -5.40
CA GLY A 48 -2.00 -15.27 -5.37
C GLY A 48 -2.43 -14.84 -3.97
N ASN A 49 -1.81 -15.39 -2.95
CA ASN A 49 -2.06 -14.95 -1.57
C ASN A 49 -1.10 -13.82 -1.24
N LEU A 50 -1.63 -12.68 -0.89
CA LEU A 50 -0.87 -11.47 -0.64
C LEU A 50 -0.92 -11.12 0.84
N SER A 51 0.23 -10.80 1.39
CA SER A 51 0.35 -10.38 2.79
C SER A 51 1.06 -9.04 2.83
N ILE A 52 0.47 -8.08 3.50
CA ILE A 52 1.03 -6.73 3.61
C ILE A 52 1.16 -6.38 5.09
N ILE A 53 2.32 -5.86 5.47
CA ILE A 53 2.51 -5.29 6.79
C ILE A 53 2.60 -3.79 6.61
N ALA A 54 1.77 -3.06 7.35
CA ALA A 54 1.64 -1.61 7.21
C ALA A 54 1.66 -0.94 8.57
N THR A 55 1.77 0.37 8.56
CA THR A 55 1.66 1.17 9.77
C THR A 55 0.82 2.41 9.46
N LEU A 56 0.50 3.15 10.50
CA LEU A 56 -0.20 4.43 10.39
C LEU A 56 0.52 5.42 11.29
N THR A 57 0.09 6.67 11.27
CA THR A 57 0.73 7.71 12.09
C THR A 57 0.58 7.43 13.58
N THR A 58 -0.46 6.70 13.97
CA THR A 58 -0.69 6.35 15.37
C THR A 58 -1.45 5.03 15.43
N ASN A 59 -1.24 4.27 16.50
CA ASN A 59 -1.93 3.00 16.67
C ASN A 59 -3.35 3.17 17.19
N ASP A 60 -3.77 4.40 17.44
CA ASP A 60 -5.11 4.71 17.92
C ASP A 60 -5.95 5.35 16.83
N CYS A 61 -5.61 5.07 15.60
CA CYS A 61 -6.24 5.74 14.46
C CYS A 61 -7.51 5.03 14.02
N PRO A 62 -8.65 5.72 14.02
CA PRO A 62 -9.90 5.12 13.50
C PRO A 62 -9.87 4.92 11.99
N MET A 63 -8.81 5.39 11.33
CA MET A 63 -8.64 5.25 9.90
C MET A 63 -8.21 3.84 9.49
N GLU A 64 -7.90 2.97 10.45
CA GLU A 64 -7.40 1.64 10.14
C GLU A 64 -8.35 0.89 9.22
N SER A 65 -9.62 0.85 9.56
CA SER A 65 -10.62 0.17 8.74
C SER A 65 -10.74 0.81 7.36
N TYR A 66 -10.70 2.12 7.31
CA TYR A 66 -10.77 2.84 6.04
C TYR A 66 -9.59 2.49 5.14
N ILE A 67 -8.39 2.47 5.69
CA ILE A 67 -7.19 2.14 4.93
C ILE A 67 -7.23 0.70 4.44
N VAL A 68 -7.65 -0.23 5.29
CA VAL A 68 -7.76 -1.64 4.90
C VAL A 68 -8.73 -1.78 3.72
N LYS A 69 -9.90 -1.18 3.82
CA LYS A 69 -10.89 -1.26 2.75
C LYS A 69 -10.37 -0.64 1.46
N SER A 70 -9.67 0.46 1.57
CA SER A 70 -9.13 1.15 0.40
C SER A 70 -8.05 0.31 -0.28
N ILE A 71 -7.18 -0.31 0.52
CA ILE A 71 -6.13 -1.17 -0.02
C ILE A 71 -6.73 -2.37 -0.72
N VAL A 72 -7.65 -3.06 -0.05
CA VAL A 72 -8.28 -4.26 -0.62
C VAL A 72 -9.03 -3.91 -1.90
N GLY A 73 -9.77 -2.79 -1.89
CA GLY A 73 -10.51 -2.36 -3.06
C GLY A 73 -9.60 -2.06 -4.24
N ALA A 74 -8.52 -1.33 -4.00
CA ALA A 74 -7.59 -0.97 -5.06
C ALA A 74 -6.93 -2.21 -5.66
N LEU A 75 -6.53 -3.15 -4.80
CA LEU A 75 -5.84 -4.35 -5.26
C LEU A 75 -6.78 -5.30 -5.98
N LYS A 76 -7.99 -5.49 -5.49
CA LYS A 76 -8.93 -6.36 -6.16
C LYS A 76 -9.38 -5.81 -7.50
N ASP A 77 -9.48 -4.49 -7.59
CA ASP A 77 -9.85 -3.84 -8.83
C ASP A 77 -8.79 -4.06 -9.91
N LYS A 78 -7.52 -3.96 -9.53
CA LYS A 78 -6.42 -4.09 -10.47
C LYS A 78 -6.00 -5.54 -10.68
N PHE A 79 -6.10 -6.36 -9.64
CA PHE A 79 -5.66 -7.75 -9.68
C PHE A 79 -6.78 -8.66 -9.18
N PRO A 80 -7.86 -8.81 -9.96
CA PRO A 80 -9.04 -9.57 -9.48
C PRO A 80 -8.77 -11.05 -9.26
N PHE A 81 -7.64 -11.56 -9.74
CA PHE A 81 -7.28 -12.95 -9.56
C PHE A 81 -6.56 -13.25 -8.26
N LEU A 82 -6.28 -12.22 -7.44
CA LEU A 82 -5.68 -12.45 -6.13
C LEU A 82 -6.65 -13.27 -5.27
N LYS A 83 -6.12 -14.31 -4.62
CA LYS A 83 -6.93 -15.18 -3.80
C LYS A 83 -7.27 -14.58 -2.47
N GLU A 84 -6.24 -14.18 -1.74
CA GLU A 84 -6.42 -13.68 -0.40
C GLU A 84 -5.51 -12.48 -0.18
N ILE A 85 -6.05 -11.48 0.46
CA ILE A 85 -5.27 -10.28 0.80
C ILE A 85 -5.35 -10.12 2.30
N SER A 86 -4.18 -10.25 2.95
CA SER A 86 -4.06 -10.13 4.40
C SER A 86 -3.28 -8.88 4.72
N ILE A 87 -3.82 -8.03 5.58
CA ILE A 87 -3.17 -6.79 5.97
C ILE A 87 -3.03 -6.77 7.48
N LYS A 88 -1.79 -6.61 7.94
CA LYS A 88 -1.49 -6.50 9.35
C LYS A 88 -0.85 -5.16 9.63
N PHE A 89 -1.22 -4.55 10.75
CA PHE A 89 -0.56 -3.32 11.17
C PHE A 89 0.47 -3.64 12.25
N ASP A 90 1.64 -3.05 12.09
CA ASP A 90 2.74 -3.24 13.03
C ASP A 90 3.18 -1.85 13.48
N PHE A 91 2.95 -1.55 14.73
CA PHE A 91 3.29 -0.26 15.34
C PHE A 91 4.52 -0.32 16.21
N SER A 92 5.29 -1.42 16.14
CA SER A 92 6.46 -1.59 16.99
C SER A 92 7.53 -0.53 16.70
N ILE A 93 7.59 -0.06 15.46
CA ILE A 93 8.44 1.06 15.11
C ILE A 93 7.52 2.22 14.74
N PRO A 94 7.41 3.25 15.61
CA PRO A 94 6.48 4.34 15.34
C PRO A 94 6.81 5.09 14.06
N TRP A 95 5.75 5.48 13.37
CA TRP A 95 5.91 6.27 12.14
C TRP A 95 6.33 7.70 12.48
N ASN A 96 7.18 8.27 11.63
CA ASN A 96 7.50 9.69 11.69
C ASN A 96 7.80 10.18 10.28
N THR A 97 8.04 11.48 10.13
CA THR A 97 8.21 12.08 8.80
C THR A 97 9.43 11.59 8.05
N ASP A 98 10.38 10.96 8.73
CA ASP A 98 11.54 10.40 8.05
C ASP A 98 11.17 9.24 7.13
N PHE A 99 10.00 8.63 7.35
CA PHE A 99 9.54 7.54 6.49
C PHE A 99 8.91 8.03 5.20
N ILE A 100 8.63 9.33 5.10
CA ILE A 100 8.06 9.89 3.87
C ILE A 100 9.15 9.89 2.79
N SER A 101 8.79 9.46 1.58
CA SER A 101 9.74 9.43 0.48
C SER A 101 10.20 10.84 0.12
N LYS A 102 11.33 10.92 -0.58
CA LYS A 102 11.83 12.21 -1.05
C LYS A 102 10.80 12.92 -1.91
N GLU A 103 10.18 12.19 -2.81
CA GLU A 103 9.14 12.70 -3.68
C GLU A 103 7.95 13.21 -2.86
N GLY A 104 7.56 12.45 -1.85
CA GLY A 104 6.45 12.83 -0.98
C GLY A 104 6.75 14.10 -0.20
N LYS A 105 7.98 14.21 0.31
CA LYS A 105 8.39 15.41 1.04
C LYS A 105 8.34 16.65 0.14
N GLU A 106 8.83 16.50 -1.08
CA GLU A 106 8.81 17.62 -2.02
C GLU A 106 7.39 18.07 -2.31
N LYS A 107 6.49 17.11 -2.50
CA LYS A 107 5.11 17.42 -2.78
C LYS A 107 4.45 18.15 -1.61
N LEU A 108 4.72 17.70 -0.38
CA LEU A 108 4.16 18.34 0.80
C LEU A 108 4.72 19.75 0.98
N ARG A 109 6.01 19.93 0.69
CA ARG A 109 6.61 21.26 0.78
C ARG A 109 5.96 22.23 -0.20
N GLU A 110 5.63 21.76 -1.40
CA GLU A 110 4.93 22.58 -2.38
C GLU A 110 3.58 23.00 -1.88
N LEU A 111 2.96 22.20 -1.01
CA LEU A 111 1.67 22.52 -0.44
C LEU A 111 1.78 23.35 0.83
N GLY A 112 3.00 23.74 1.22
CA GLY A 112 3.22 24.60 2.38
C GLY A 112 3.62 23.89 3.65
N TRP A 113 3.83 22.57 3.60
CA TRP A 113 4.26 21.83 4.77
C TRP A 113 5.74 22.08 5.04
N LYS A 114 6.08 22.18 6.31
CA LYS A 114 7.48 22.42 6.72
C LYS A 114 8.10 21.14 7.23
N ILE A 115 8.62 20.35 6.31
CA ILE A 115 9.26 19.08 6.64
C ILE A 115 10.55 18.92 5.87
#